data_acc91f1e6feb11cf07dbef1be7c8c0eb
#
_entry.id   acc91f1e6feb11cf07dbef1be7c8c0eb
#
_cell.length_a   1.000
_cell.length_b   1.000
_cell.length_c   1.000
_cell.angle_alpha   90.00
_cell.angle_beta   90.00
_cell.angle_gamma   90.00
#
_symmetry.space_group_name_H-M   'P 1'
#
loop_
_entity.id
_entity.type
_entity.pdbx_description
1 polymer ?
#
loop_
_entity_poly.entity_id
_entity_poly.type
_entity_poly.pdbx_seq_one_letter_code
_entity_poly.pdbx_strand_id
1 'polypeptide(L)'
;LPFGLAQSGKAFRNEITMGKFTFRTLEFDLAEFEYFVKPEEWEKHFEYWKQEMYKFAVSLGLDESKLRWRSHAKEELSHYSSRTEDLEYLFPWGYKEMFGLAYRTDFDLKNHIDKSGVDLRYADPYTNEKFIPHVIEPTFGLSRLITIILMNAYTEDLEKQRVVLKLPAVLSPYKVAIFPLVANKENISAKAREVFDSVKLLFPTALDERGNIG
;
A
#
# COMPACT_ATOMS: atom_id res chain seq x y z
N LEU A 1 4.02 -17.42 18.51
CA LEU A 1 3.25 -16.99 17.35
C LEU A 1 2.00 -16.22 17.81
N PRO A 2 1.51 -15.25 17.00
CA PRO A 2 1.96 -14.93 15.63
C PRO A 2 3.19 -14.01 15.59
N PHE A 3 3.90 -13.98 14.46
CA PHE A 3 4.84 -12.92 14.13
C PHE A 3 4.89 -12.73 12.60
N GLY A 4 5.37 -11.57 12.15
CA GLY A 4 5.47 -11.25 10.73
C GLY A 4 6.83 -10.72 10.35
N LEU A 5 7.25 -11.02 9.13
CA LEU A 5 8.37 -10.39 8.44
C LEU A 5 7.80 -9.57 7.29
N ALA A 6 8.29 -8.35 7.16
CA ALA A 6 7.83 -7.44 6.12
C ALA A 6 9.02 -6.91 5.31
N GLN A 7 8.82 -6.80 4.01
CA GLN A 7 9.78 -6.20 3.11
C GLN A 7 9.07 -5.37 2.05
N SER A 8 9.65 -4.24 1.68
CA SER A 8 9.25 -3.48 0.50
C SER A 8 10.43 -3.35 -0.44
N GLY A 9 10.15 -3.39 -1.73
CA GLY A 9 11.19 -3.29 -2.74
C GLY A 9 10.67 -3.54 -4.14
N LYS A 10 11.59 -3.68 -5.07
CA LYS A 10 11.28 -3.95 -6.48
C LYS A 10 11.08 -5.43 -6.71
N ALA A 11 10.05 -5.73 -7.51
CA ALA A 11 9.81 -7.04 -8.07
C ALA A 11 9.81 -6.96 -9.61
N PHE A 12 10.10 -8.10 -10.23
CA PHE A 12 10.22 -8.23 -11.67
C PHE A 12 9.36 -9.39 -12.14
N ARG A 13 8.50 -9.13 -13.14
CA ARG A 13 7.71 -10.17 -13.81
C ARG A 13 7.87 -10.06 -15.30
N ASN A 14 8.12 -11.17 -15.98
CA ASN A 14 8.22 -11.22 -17.42
C ASN A 14 6.82 -11.24 -18.05
N GLU A 15 6.18 -10.07 -18.06
CA GLU A 15 4.83 -9.90 -18.60
C GLU A 15 4.85 -9.91 -20.12
N ILE A 16 3.98 -10.71 -20.74
CA ILE A 16 3.81 -10.75 -22.22
C ILE A 16 3.15 -9.46 -22.71
N THR A 17 2.19 -8.94 -21.95
CA THR A 17 1.44 -7.72 -22.27
C THR A 17 1.47 -6.77 -21.09
N MET A 18 1.98 -5.59 -21.31
CA MET A 18 1.98 -4.52 -20.29
C MET A 18 0.58 -3.94 -20.12
N GLY A 19 0.28 -3.48 -18.92
CA GLY A 19 -0.99 -2.83 -18.60
C GLY A 19 -0.95 -1.32 -18.78
N LYS A 20 -2.05 -0.67 -18.38
CA LYS A 20 -2.17 0.79 -18.43
C LYS A 20 -1.34 1.43 -17.32
N PHE A 21 -0.48 2.39 -17.68
CA PHE A 21 0.39 3.13 -16.78
C PHE A 21 1.14 2.17 -15.83
N THR A 22 1.19 2.43 -14.53
CA THR A 22 1.88 1.57 -13.55
C THR A 22 1.04 0.38 -13.06
N PHE A 23 -0.11 0.11 -13.70
CA PHE A 23 -0.99 -1.00 -13.29
C PHE A 23 -0.34 -2.38 -13.52
N ARG A 24 0.36 -2.56 -14.64
CA ARG A 24 1.11 -3.79 -14.96
C ARG A 24 2.37 -3.44 -15.75
N THR A 25 3.52 -3.59 -15.12
CA THR A 25 4.84 -3.28 -15.65
C THR A 25 5.79 -4.46 -15.40
N LEU A 26 6.90 -4.51 -16.15
CA LEU A 26 7.93 -5.54 -15.96
C LEU A 26 8.67 -5.39 -14.63
N GLU A 27 8.84 -4.16 -14.17
CA GLU A 27 9.43 -3.78 -12.90
C GLU A 27 8.40 -2.97 -12.11
N PHE A 28 8.16 -3.30 -10.86
CA PHE A 28 7.19 -2.62 -10.01
C PHE A 28 7.62 -2.67 -8.55
N ASP A 29 7.09 -1.76 -7.76
CA ASP A 29 7.30 -1.74 -6.33
C ASP A 29 6.14 -2.44 -5.62
N LEU A 30 6.49 -3.28 -4.65
CA LEU A 30 5.53 -3.94 -3.77
C LEU A 30 6.01 -3.94 -2.32
N ALA A 31 5.10 -4.17 -1.40
CA ALA A 31 5.39 -4.54 -0.03
C ALA A 31 4.68 -5.86 0.26
N GLU A 32 5.40 -6.78 0.86
CA GLU A 32 4.92 -8.11 1.22
C GLU A 32 5.16 -8.39 2.70
N PHE A 33 4.22 -9.12 3.29
CA PHE A 33 4.32 -9.61 4.65
C PHE A 33 4.22 -11.13 4.62
N GLU A 34 5.15 -11.81 5.31
CA GLU A 34 5.04 -13.22 5.63
C GLU A 34 4.62 -13.33 7.09
N TYR A 35 3.34 -13.60 7.32
CA TYR A 35 2.76 -13.64 8.66
C TYR A 35 2.55 -15.08 9.11
N PHE A 36 3.35 -15.48 10.08
CA PHE A 36 3.43 -16.85 10.59
C PHE A 36 2.45 -17.05 11.73
N VAL A 37 1.63 -18.09 11.61
CA VAL A 37 0.57 -18.40 12.57
C VAL A 37 0.56 -19.88 12.92
N LYS A 38 -0.13 -20.24 14.00
CA LYS A 38 -0.45 -21.65 14.28
C LYS A 38 -1.45 -22.15 13.25
N PRO A 39 -1.33 -23.44 12.81
CA PRO A 39 -2.23 -24.01 11.80
C PRO A 39 -3.72 -23.84 12.11
N GLU A 40 -4.11 -24.00 13.36
CA GLU A 40 -5.50 -23.90 13.82
C GLU A 40 -6.03 -22.48 13.97
N GLU A 41 -5.16 -21.45 13.90
CA GLU A 41 -5.53 -20.04 14.08
C GLU A 41 -5.56 -19.25 12.76
N TRP A 42 -5.27 -19.88 11.62
CA TRP A 42 -5.08 -19.18 10.35
C TRP A 42 -6.33 -18.38 9.92
N GLU A 43 -7.54 -18.91 10.06
CA GLU A 43 -8.77 -18.23 9.64
C GLU A 43 -8.95 -16.90 10.39
N LYS A 44 -8.76 -16.91 11.71
CA LYS A 44 -8.83 -15.72 12.55
C LYS A 44 -7.84 -14.64 12.06
N HIS A 45 -6.62 -15.04 11.76
CA HIS A 45 -5.58 -14.11 11.31
C HIS A 45 -5.77 -13.67 9.85
N PHE A 46 -6.34 -14.51 9.01
CA PHE A 46 -6.72 -14.14 7.65
C PHE A 46 -7.79 -13.05 7.65
N GLU A 47 -8.85 -13.21 8.45
CA GLU A 47 -9.92 -12.21 8.59
C GLU A 47 -9.40 -10.90 9.25
N TYR A 48 -8.45 -11.00 10.18
CA TYR A 48 -7.77 -9.83 10.74
C TYR A 48 -7.05 -9.04 9.63
N TRP A 49 -6.25 -9.70 8.79
CA TRP A 49 -5.54 -9.04 7.70
C TRP A 49 -6.49 -8.44 6.65
N LYS A 50 -7.59 -9.10 6.33
CA LYS A 50 -8.64 -8.50 5.48
C LYS A 50 -9.11 -7.16 6.02
N GLN A 51 -9.41 -7.10 7.30
CA GLN A 51 -9.86 -5.86 7.92
C GLN A 51 -8.77 -4.78 7.92
N GLU A 52 -7.54 -5.13 8.26
CA GLU A 52 -6.44 -4.17 8.32
C GLU A 52 -6.06 -3.63 6.93
N MET A 53 -6.04 -4.47 5.91
CA MET A 53 -5.80 -4.05 4.53
C MET A 53 -6.90 -3.11 4.03
N TYR A 54 -8.16 -3.38 4.35
CA TYR A 54 -9.28 -2.51 4.01
C TYR A 54 -9.20 -1.16 4.75
N LYS A 55 -8.97 -1.18 6.06
CA LYS A 55 -8.78 0.04 6.87
C LYS A 55 -7.60 0.86 6.35
N PHE A 56 -6.50 0.22 5.95
CA PHE A 56 -5.37 0.90 5.36
C PHE A 56 -5.76 1.63 4.08
N ALA A 57 -6.47 0.96 3.16
CA ALA A 57 -6.95 1.58 1.92
C ALA A 57 -7.83 2.81 2.21
N VAL A 58 -8.77 2.70 3.14
CA VAL A 58 -9.65 3.80 3.56
C VAL A 58 -8.86 4.94 4.22
N SER A 59 -7.86 4.62 5.04
CA SER A 59 -7.01 5.62 5.70
C SER A 59 -6.20 6.48 4.72
N LEU A 60 -5.96 5.96 3.51
CA LEU A 60 -5.35 6.70 2.41
C LEU A 60 -6.36 7.59 1.64
N GLY A 61 -7.61 7.64 2.11
CA GLY A 61 -8.67 8.46 1.52
C GLY A 61 -9.29 7.84 0.26
N LEU A 62 -9.16 6.54 0.06
CA LEU A 62 -9.83 5.88 -1.06
C LEU A 62 -11.33 5.79 -0.81
N ASP A 63 -12.10 5.97 -1.88
CA ASP A 63 -13.57 5.90 -1.85
C ASP A 63 -14.02 4.45 -1.60
N GLU A 64 -14.63 4.22 -0.44
CA GLU A 64 -15.11 2.89 -0.03
C GLU A 64 -16.09 2.27 -1.02
N SER A 65 -16.88 3.10 -1.72
CA SER A 65 -17.82 2.62 -2.73
C SER A 65 -17.13 1.97 -3.95
N LYS A 66 -15.84 2.21 -4.11
CA LYS A 66 -14.99 1.66 -5.17
C LYS A 66 -14.16 0.46 -4.73
N LEU A 67 -14.25 0.08 -3.47
CA LEU A 67 -13.52 -1.06 -2.90
C LEU A 67 -14.42 -2.29 -2.80
N ARG A 68 -13.90 -3.45 -3.10
CA ARG A 68 -14.57 -4.71 -2.81
C ARG A 68 -13.57 -5.85 -2.61
N TRP A 69 -13.93 -6.82 -1.81
CA TRP A 69 -13.21 -8.09 -1.74
C TRP A 69 -13.72 -9.05 -2.82
N ARG A 70 -12.80 -9.75 -3.48
CA ARG A 70 -13.07 -10.84 -4.42
C ARG A 70 -12.35 -12.09 -3.97
N SER A 71 -13.08 -13.13 -3.67
CA SER A 71 -12.50 -14.45 -3.40
C SER A 71 -12.19 -15.16 -4.73
N HIS A 72 -11.05 -15.83 -4.80
CA HIS A 72 -10.68 -16.65 -5.94
C HIS A 72 -11.43 -17.97 -5.92
N ALA A 73 -11.88 -18.42 -7.08
CA ALA A 73 -12.40 -19.77 -7.25
C ALA A 73 -11.25 -20.79 -7.11
N LYS A 74 -11.58 -22.03 -6.79
CA LYS A 74 -10.59 -23.08 -6.53
C LYS A 74 -9.62 -23.26 -7.71
N GLU A 75 -10.11 -23.11 -8.92
CA GLU A 75 -9.37 -23.25 -10.18
C GLU A 75 -8.43 -22.08 -10.46
N GLU A 76 -8.65 -20.94 -9.79
CA GLU A 76 -7.82 -19.74 -9.92
C GLU A 76 -6.68 -19.71 -8.89
N LEU A 77 -6.74 -20.57 -7.87
CA LEU A 77 -5.75 -20.59 -6.81
C LEU A 77 -4.36 -20.97 -7.34
N SER A 78 -3.35 -20.25 -6.88
CA SER A 78 -1.96 -20.65 -7.06
C SER A 78 -1.71 -21.98 -6.33
N HIS A 79 -0.77 -22.78 -6.85
CA HIS A 79 -0.44 -24.10 -6.30
C HIS A 79 0.04 -24.10 -4.84
N TYR A 80 0.46 -22.97 -4.32
CA TYR A 80 0.91 -22.77 -2.94
C TYR A 80 -0.19 -22.25 -2.01
N SER A 81 -1.35 -21.88 -2.52
CA SER A 81 -2.41 -21.24 -1.76
C SER A 81 -3.65 -22.12 -1.66
N SER A 82 -4.27 -22.18 -0.49
CA SER A 82 -5.56 -22.82 -0.29
C SER A 82 -6.72 -21.81 -0.13
N ARG A 83 -6.42 -20.54 0.08
CA ARG A 83 -7.38 -19.41 0.00
C ARG A 83 -6.66 -18.17 -0.49
N THR A 84 -7.24 -17.47 -1.47
CA THR A 84 -6.76 -16.19 -1.95
C THR A 84 -7.92 -15.23 -2.13
N GLU A 85 -7.76 -14.02 -1.67
CA GLU A 85 -8.71 -12.93 -1.85
C GLU A 85 -7.99 -11.66 -2.27
N ASP A 86 -8.58 -10.94 -3.23
CA ASP A 86 -8.09 -9.66 -3.68
C ASP A 86 -8.96 -8.53 -3.13
N LEU A 87 -8.34 -7.50 -2.58
CA LEU A 87 -9.00 -6.22 -2.43
C LEU A 87 -8.91 -5.50 -3.77
N GLU A 88 -10.04 -5.40 -4.46
CA GLU A 88 -10.15 -4.75 -5.77
C GLU A 88 -10.58 -3.30 -5.63
N TYR A 89 -10.10 -2.47 -6.56
CA TYR A 89 -10.54 -1.09 -6.77
C TYR A 89 -11.25 -0.94 -8.11
N LEU A 90 -12.29 -0.09 -8.16
CA LEU A 90 -13.03 0.23 -9.38
C LEU A 90 -12.27 1.24 -10.23
N PHE A 91 -11.56 0.74 -11.23
CA PHE A 91 -10.93 1.54 -12.29
C PHE A 91 -11.95 1.91 -13.39
N PRO A 92 -11.64 2.85 -14.30
CA PRO A 92 -12.49 3.15 -15.47
C PRO A 92 -12.75 1.95 -16.38
N TRP A 93 -11.90 0.92 -16.29
CA TRP A 93 -12.04 -0.35 -17.05
C TRP A 93 -12.52 -1.52 -16.19
N GLY A 94 -13.16 -1.24 -15.07
CA GLY A 94 -13.75 -2.24 -14.17
C GLY A 94 -12.91 -2.54 -12.94
N TYR A 95 -13.42 -3.39 -12.08
CA TYR A 95 -12.73 -3.82 -10.88
C TYR A 95 -11.46 -4.60 -11.21
N LYS A 96 -10.38 -4.25 -10.52
CA LYS A 96 -9.09 -4.93 -10.63
C LYS A 96 -8.41 -4.98 -9.27
N GLU A 97 -7.63 -6.00 -9.08
CA GLU A 97 -6.79 -6.22 -7.91
C GLU A 97 -5.93 -4.99 -7.58
N MET A 98 -6.03 -4.53 -6.35
CA MET A 98 -5.16 -3.53 -5.74
C MET A 98 -4.17 -4.21 -4.78
N PHE A 99 -4.68 -5.04 -3.88
CA PHE A 99 -3.93 -5.79 -2.88
C PHE A 99 -4.34 -7.26 -2.93
N GLY A 100 -3.41 -8.15 -2.66
CA GLY A 100 -3.65 -9.58 -2.55
C GLY A 100 -3.51 -10.08 -1.11
N LEU A 101 -4.29 -11.07 -0.75
CA LEU A 101 -4.18 -11.78 0.54
C LEU A 101 -4.26 -13.28 0.29
N ALA A 102 -3.17 -13.99 0.55
CA ALA A 102 -3.09 -15.43 0.33
C ALA A 102 -2.84 -16.20 1.64
N TYR A 103 -3.53 -17.32 1.79
CA TYR A 103 -3.19 -18.32 2.79
C TYR A 103 -2.39 -19.44 2.12
N ARG A 104 -1.10 -19.48 2.42
CA ARG A 104 -0.08 -20.34 1.78
C ARG A 104 0.14 -21.66 2.50
N THR A 105 -0.56 -21.90 3.62
CA THR A 105 -0.38 -23.07 4.46
C THR A 105 1.06 -23.21 4.96
N ASP A 106 1.57 -24.41 5.07
CA ASP A 106 2.97 -24.75 5.35
C ASP A 106 3.81 -24.96 4.08
N PHE A 107 3.25 -24.67 2.90
CA PHE A 107 3.79 -25.05 1.59
C PHE A 107 5.26 -24.66 1.41
N ASP A 108 5.58 -23.40 1.63
CA ASP A 108 6.94 -22.88 1.38
C ASP A 108 7.93 -23.45 2.39
N LEU A 109 7.60 -23.40 3.68
CA LEU A 109 8.48 -23.88 4.76
C LEU A 109 8.74 -25.38 4.63
N LYS A 110 7.73 -26.18 4.29
CA LYS A 110 7.86 -27.59 4.05
C LYS A 110 8.80 -27.90 2.88
N ASN A 111 8.62 -27.19 1.75
CA ASN A 111 9.52 -27.34 0.60
C ASN A 111 10.96 -26.94 0.95
N HIS A 112 11.14 -25.85 1.72
CA HIS A 112 12.46 -25.44 2.18
C HIS A 112 13.11 -26.48 3.10
N ILE A 113 12.38 -27.04 4.05
CA ILE A 113 12.85 -28.14 4.92
C ILE A 113 13.28 -29.33 4.06
N ASP A 114 12.41 -29.77 3.15
CA ASP A 114 12.64 -30.97 2.33
C ASP A 114 13.86 -30.82 1.40
N LYS A 115 14.12 -29.61 0.88
CA LYS A 115 15.23 -29.36 -0.06
C LYS A 115 16.54 -29.00 0.61
N SER A 116 16.52 -28.31 1.75
CA SER A 116 17.74 -27.89 2.45
C SER A 116 18.19 -28.83 3.55
N GLY A 117 17.27 -29.66 4.08
CA GLY A 117 17.51 -30.47 5.29
C GLY A 117 17.58 -29.63 6.58
N VAL A 118 17.32 -28.32 6.51
CA VAL A 118 17.32 -27.42 7.69
C VAL A 118 15.97 -27.51 8.39
N ASP A 119 15.98 -27.73 9.71
CA ASP A 119 14.74 -27.71 10.52
C ASP A 119 14.23 -26.28 10.69
N LEU A 120 13.15 -25.92 9.97
CA LEU A 120 12.47 -24.62 10.06
C LEU A 120 11.19 -24.69 10.91
N ARG A 121 10.99 -25.76 11.68
CA ARG A 121 9.84 -25.85 12.58
C ARG A 121 9.96 -24.82 13.71
N TYR A 122 8.88 -24.20 14.02
CA TYR A 122 8.78 -23.35 15.20
C TYR A 122 8.73 -24.22 16.44
N ALA A 123 9.55 -23.89 17.44
CA ALA A 123 9.49 -24.52 18.76
C ALA A 123 8.76 -23.54 19.69
N ASP A 124 7.60 -23.93 20.17
CA ASP A 124 6.83 -23.12 21.13
C ASP A 124 7.59 -23.01 22.46
N PRO A 125 7.95 -21.79 22.91
CA PRO A 125 8.79 -21.64 24.11
C PRO A 125 8.09 -22.02 25.42
N TYR A 126 6.76 -22.20 25.40
CA TYR A 126 5.98 -22.55 26.60
C TYR A 126 5.68 -24.05 26.66
N THR A 127 5.40 -24.67 25.50
CA THR A 127 5.02 -26.10 25.44
C THR A 127 6.14 -27.01 24.96
N ASN A 128 7.20 -26.44 24.34
CA ASN A 128 8.26 -27.17 23.62
C ASN A 128 7.75 -28.01 22.42
N GLU A 129 6.51 -27.80 22.01
CA GLU A 129 5.95 -28.41 20.81
C GLU A 129 6.61 -27.84 19.57
N LYS A 130 6.93 -28.71 18.60
CA LYS A 130 7.51 -28.32 17.32
C LYS A 130 6.53 -28.58 16.19
N PHE A 131 6.22 -27.57 15.42
CA PHE A 131 5.36 -27.64 14.23
C PHE A 131 5.85 -26.71 13.13
N ILE A 132 5.40 -26.95 11.89
CA ILE A 132 5.64 -26.05 10.78
C ILE A 132 4.55 -24.94 10.84
N PRO A 133 4.91 -23.67 11.00
CA PRO A 133 3.93 -22.59 10.97
C PRO A 133 3.22 -22.51 9.62
N HIS A 134 1.99 -22.05 9.61
CA HIS A 134 1.31 -21.66 8.39
C HIS A 134 1.56 -20.18 8.09
N VAL A 135 1.53 -19.84 6.81
CA VAL A 135 1.84 -18.50 6.33
C VAL A 135 0.59 -17.83 5.75
N ILE A 136 0.36 -16.60 6.16
CA ILE A 136 -0.59 -15.68 5.53
C ILE A 136 0.24 -14.56 4.89
N GLU A 137 -0.01 -14.27 3.62
CA GLU A 137 0.74 -13.30 2.83
C GLU A 137 -0.15 -12.15 2.40
N PRO A 138 -0.17 -11.02 3.13
CA PRO A 138 -0.69 -9.76 2.65
C PRO A 138 0.31 -9.09 1.68
N THR A 139 -0.14 -8.81 0.46
CA THR A 139 0.68 -8.18 -0.58
C THR A 139 0.08 -6.85 -1.01
N PHE A 140 0.90 -5.80 -1.03
CA PHE A 140 0.53 -4.43 -1.37
C PHE A 140 1.25 -4.00 -2.66
N GLY A 141 0.51 -3.89 -3.76
CA GLY A 141 1.03 -3.39 -5.02
C GLY A 141 1.26 -1.87 -4.97
N LEU A 142 2.44 -1.41 -4.56
CA LEU A 142 2.71 0.02 -4.33
C LEU A 142 2.61 0.84 -5.62
N SER A 143 3.09 0.34 -6.74
CA SER A 143 2.97 1.01 -8.05
C SER A 143 1.51 1.19 -8.47
N ARG A 144 0.64 0.18 -8.23
CA ARG A 144 -0.82 0.28 -8.46
C ARG A 144 -1.47 1.26 -7.50
N LEU A 145 -1.09 1.23 -6.23
CA LEU A 145 -1.62 2.12 -5.20
C LEU A 145 -1.38 3.58 -5.55
N ILE A 146 -0.19 3.96 -6.03
CA ILE A 146 0.10 5.32 -6.51
C ILE A 146 -0.87 5.72 -7.61
N THR A 147 -1.09 4.85 -8.61
CA THR A 147 -2.07 5.11 -9.69
C THR A 147 -3.46 5.35 -9.15
N ILE A 148 -3.91 4.50 -8.22
CA ILE A 148 -5.25 4.60 -7.60
C ILE A 148 -5.40 5.90 -6.82
N ILE A 149 -4.39 6.27 -6.01
CA ILE A 149 -4.38 7.51 -5.24
C ILE A 149 -4.52 8.72 -6.17
N LEU A 150 -3.72 8.78 -7.25
CA LEU A 150 -3.77 9.88 -8.22
C LEU A 150 -5.13 9.94 -8.91
N MET A 151 -5.69 8.80 -9.33
CA MET A 151 -7.02 8.73 -9.94
C MET A 151 -8.13 9.15 -8.99
N ASN A 152 -8.04 8.74 -7.73
CA ASN A 152 -9.03 9.10 -6.70
C ASN A 152 -8.97 10.58 -6.33
N ALA A 153 -7.79 11.18 -6.35
CA ALA A 153 -7.55 12.58 -6.01
C ALA A 153 -7.81 13.55 -7.18
N TYR A 154 -7.80 13.05 -8.43
CA TYR A 154 -8.01 13.88 -9.61
C TYR A 154 -9.41 14.48 -9.61
N THR A 155 -9.49 15.81 -9.72
CA THR A 155 -10.75 16.54 -9.74
C THR A 155 -10.68 17.69 -10.74
N GLU A 156 -11.66 17.76 -11.64
CA GLU A 156 -11.87 18.90 -12.53
C GLU A 156 -12.79 19.92 -11.84
N ASP A 157 -12.23 21.07 -11.52
CA ASP A 157 -12.98 22.22 -10.99
C ASP A 157 -13.42 23.09 -12.18
N LEU A 158 -14.55 22.76 -12.78
CA LEU A 158 -15.06 23.40 -13.98
C LEU A 158 -15.39 24.88 -13.77
N GLU A 159 -15.83 25.25 -12.57
CA GLU A 159 -16.17 26.65 -12.24
C GLU A 159 -14.91 27.53 -12.26
N LYS A 160 -13.78 27.00 -11.79
CA LYS A 160 -12.50 27.70 -11.74
C LYS A 160 -11.57 27.34 -12.91
N GLN A 161 -12.05 26.54 -13.86
CA GLN A 161 -11.31 26.09 -15.05
C GLN A 161 -9.93 25.54 -14.70
N ARG A 162 -9.83 24.68 -13.69
CA ARG A 162 -8.59 24.11 -13.22
C ARG A 162 -8.73 22.63 -12.86
N VAL A 163 -7.60 21.94 -12.88
CA VAL A 163 -7.46 20.57 -12.35
C VAL A 163 -6.79 20.63 -10.98
N VAL A 164 -7.33 19.87 -10.03
CA VAL A 164 -6.81 19.79 -8.67
C VAL A 164 -6.61 18.33 -8.29
N LEU A 165 -5.49 18.01 -7.67
CA LEU A 165 -5.28 16.74 -6.98
C LEU A 165 -5.69 16.92 -5.51
N LYS A 166 -6.87 16.41 -5.14
CA LYS A 166 -7.38 16.45 -3.76
C LYS A 166 -6.77 15.32 -2.93
N LEU A 167 -5.47 15.39 -2.71
CA LEU A 167 -4.77 14.41 -1.89
C LEU A 167 -5.15 14.57 -0.42
N PRO A 168 -5.37 13.47 0.32
CA PRO A 168 -5.41 13.50 1.78
C PRO A 168 -4.13 14.12 2.35
N ALA A 169 -4.23 14.83 3.46
CA ALA A 169 -3.08 15.51 4.07
C ALA A 169 -1.92 14.55 4.37
N VAL A 170 -2.23 13.29 4.73
CA VAL A 170 -1.22 12.24 4.99
C VAL A 170 -0.36 11.94 3.76
N LEU A 171 -0.93 12.05 2.55
CA LEU A 171 -0.26 11.74 1.29
C LEU A 171 0.30 13.00 0.60
N SER A 172 -0.05 14.19 1.06
CA SER A 172 0.45 15.43 0.47
C SER A 172 1.97 15.53 0.66
N PRO A 173 2.76 15.79 -0.42
CA PRO A 173 4.21 15.95 -0.32
C PRO A 173 4.62 17.11 0.59
N TYR A 174 3.86 18.20 0.53
CA TYR A 174 4.01 19.34 1.42
C TYR A 174 2.83 19.42 2.38
N LYS A 175 3.12 19.60 3.67
CA LYS A 175 2.10 19.75 4.72
C LYS A 175 1.72 21.22 4.92
N VAL A 176 2.65 22.11 4.61
CA VAL A 176 2.48 23.57 4.71
C VAL A 176 3.04 24.21 3.45
N ALA A 177 2.32 25.20 2.93
CA ALA A 177 2.82 26.08 1.87
C ALA A 177 2.70 27.53 2.33
N ILE A 178 3.76 28.29 2.14
CA ILE A 178 3.87 29.70 2.57
C ILE A 178 4.03 30.55 1.32
N PHE A 179 3.15 31.52 1.19
CA PHE A 179 3.12 32.49 0.07
C PHE A 179 3.12 33.90 0.62
N PRO A 180 4.10 34.76 0.33
CA PRO A 180 4.00 36.17 0.64
C PRO A 180 2.82 36.79 -0.16
N LEU A 181 1.97 37.57 0.50
CA LEU A 181 0.80 38.21 -0.15
C LEU A 181 1.21 39.03 -1.38
N VAL A 182 2.36 39.67 -1.28
CA VAL A 182 3.02 40.44 -2.36
C VAL A 182 4.52 40.21 -2.29
N ALA A 183 5.09 39.66 -3.34
CA ALA A 183 6.50 39.31 -3.37
C ALA A 183 7.46 40.50 -3.49
N ASN A 184 6.99 41.63 -4.02
CA ASN A 184 7.79 42.83 -4.25
C ASN A 184 7.91 43.77 -3.03
N LYS A 185 7.37 43.39 -1.87
CA LYS A 185 7.53 44.12 -0.61
C LYS A 185 8.47 43.33 0.31
N GLU A 186 9.67 43.88 0.50
CA GLU A 186 10.76 43.20 1.24
C GLU A 186 10.36 42.76 2.65
N ASN A 187 9.63 43.61 3.38
CA ASN A 187 9.15 43.27 4.73
C ASN A 187 8.17 42.10 4.77
N ILE A 188 7.35 41.92 3.74
CA ILE A 188 6.40 40.80 3.62
C ILE A 188 7.16 39.51 3.24
N SER A 189 8.06 39.58 2.27
CA SER A 189 8.88 38.44 1.87
C SER A 189 9.82 38.02 2.98
N ALA A 190 10.42 38.95 3.71
CA ALA A 190 11.25 38.62 4.86
C ALA A 190 10.46 37.90 5.96
N LYS A 191 9.24 38.35 6.25
CA LYS A 191 8.37 37.67 7.22
C LYS A 191 7.92 36.28 6.75
N ALA A 192 7.62 36.12 5.46
CA ALA A 192 7.27 34.81 4.90
C ALA A 192 8.44 33.82 5.04
N ARG A 193 9.68 34.26 4.82
CA ARG A 193 10.89 33.44 5.01
C ARG A 193 11.13 33.09 6.47
N GLU A 194 10.95 34.05 7.40
CA GLU A 194 11.02 33.79 8.84
C GLU A 194 10.06 32.68 9.26
N VAL A 195 8.79 32.75 8.80
CA VAL A 195 7.78 31.72 9.08
C VAL A 195 8.17 30.38 8.44
N PHE A 196 8.63 30.41 7.18
CA PHE A 196 9.12 29.21 6.51
C PHE A 196 10.26 28.55 7.30
N ASP A 197 11.24 29.31 7.74
CA ASP A 197 12.39 28.79 8.47
C ASP A 197 12.01 28.15 9.81
N SER A 198 10.97 28.70 10.47
CA SER A 198 10.46 28.13 11.71
C SER A 198 9.64 26.83 11.50
N VAL A 199 8.90 26.74 10.40
CA VAL A 199 7.96 25.61 10.16
C VAL A 199 8.62 24.44 9.44
N LYS A 200 9.60 24.70 8.54
CA LYS A 200 10.28 23.66 7.75
C LYS A 200 11.01 22.60 8.58
N LEU A 201 11.35 22.92 9.83
CA LEU A 201 11.98 21.99 10.77
C LEU A 201 10.97 20.99 11.36
N LEU A 202 9.69 21.31 11.31
CA LEU A 202 8.61 20.49 11.90
C LEU A 202 7.85 19.69 10.82
N PHE A 203 7.70 20.29 9.62
CA PHE A 203 6.90 19.71 8.53
C PHE A 203 7.58 19.91 7.17
N PRO A 204 7.39 19.01 6.21
CA PRO A 204 7.69 19.27 4.80
C PRO A 204 6.95 20.53 4.35
N THR A 205 7.69 21.61 4.08
CA THR A 205 7.14 22.93 3.82
C THR A 205 7.64 23.47 2.49
N ALA A 206 6.75 24.07 1.70
CA ALA A 206 7.09 24.80 0.49
C ALA A 206 7.03 26.31 0.75
N LEU A 207 7.97 27.06 0.17
CA LEU A 207 7.92 28.51 0.05
C LEU A 207 7.83 28.87 -1.44
N ASP A 208 6.83 29.59 -1.84
CA ASP A 208 6.73 30.12 -3.22
C ASP A 208 6.53 31.62 -3.19
N GLU A 209 7.53 32.34 -3.69
CA GLU A 209 7.55 33.80 -3.79
C GLU A 209 7.27 34.29 -5.22
N ARG A 210 6.82 33.40 -6.11
CA ARG A 210 6.54 33.74 -7.52
C ARG A 210 5.07 34.11 -7.70
N GLY A 211 4.85 35.23 -8.40
CA GLY A 211 3.52 35.68 -8.77
C GLY A 211 2.71 36.32 -7.64
N ASN A 212 1.42 36.47 -7.88
CA ASN A 212 0.45 36.99 -6.92
C ASN A 212 -0.39 35.82 -6.38
N ILE A 213 -0.86 35.96 -5.15
CA ILE A 213 -1.87 35.04 -4.59
C ILE A 213 -3.22 35.46 -5.23
N GLY A 214 -3.77 34.57 -6.06
CA GLY A 214 -5.06 34.80 -6.71
C GLY A 214 -5.51 33.59 -7.50
#